data_7d4701340243802cefd926db180bebbe
#
_entry.id   7d4701340243802cefd926db180bebbe
#
_cell.length_a   1.000
_cell.length_b   1.000
_cell.length_c   1.000
_cell.angle_alpha   90.00
_cell.angle_beta   90.00
_cell.angle_gamma   90.00
#
_symmetry.space_group_name_H-M   'P 1'
#
loop_
_entity.id
_entity.type
_entity.pdbx_description
1 polymer ?
#
loop_
_entity_poly.entity_id
_entity_poly.type
_entity_poly.pdbx_seq_one_letter_code
_entity_poly.pdbx_strand_id
1 'polypeptide(L)'
;MQPDEFERSLASIKDLYDDYTAFVGTRVLGYPRILERLFIAFLSGGNVLLEGAPGLGKTTLAKTWSEFFGLGFSRVQFTPDLMPLDIIGSNLLEEGPSGRSFRFYRGPIFSNVVLGDEINRATPK
;
A
#
# COMPACT_ATOMS: atom_id res chain seq x y z
N MET A 1 -13.24 22.73 17.33
CA MET A 1 -12.01 22.18 17.92
C MET A 1 -11.40 23.24 18.80
N GLN A 2 -11.19 22.95 20.07
CA GLN A 2 -10.59 23.88 21.03
C GLN A 2 -9.08 24.03 20.72
N PRO A 3 -8.45 25.19 20.97
CA PRO A 3 -7.02 25.40 20.71
C PRO A 3 -6.10 24.31 21.30
N ASP A 4 -6.36 23.93 22.55
CA ASP A 4 -5.59 22.88 23.25
C ASP A 4 -5.74 21.48 22.62
N GLU A 5 -6.89 21.18 22.03
CA GLU A 5 -7.15 19.93 21.34
C GLU A 5 -6.39 19.88 20.02
N PHE A 6 -6.32 21.01 19.32
CA PHE A 6 -5.56 21.13 18.08
C PHE A 6 -4.05 20.96 18.33
N GLU A 7 -3.51 21.63 19.36
CA GLU A 7 -2.09 21.49 19.71
C GLU A 7 -1.71 20.07 20.10
N ARG A 8 -2.54 19.36 20.88
CA ARG A 8 -2.32 17.94 21.22
C ARG A 8 -2.34 17.05 19.97
N SER A 9 -3.26 17.30 19.05
CA SER A 9 -3.35 16.53 17.81
C SER A 9 -2.11 16.74 16.94
N LEU A 10 -1.60 17.97 16.83
CA LEU A 10 -0.37 18.27 16.11
C LEU A 10 0.85 17.60 16.74
N ALA A 11 0.96 17.63 18.08
CA ALA A 11 2.04 16.94 18.79
C ALA A 11 2.01 15.43 18.50
N SER A 12 0.83 14.80 18.58
CA SER A 12 0.67 13.38 18.30
C SER A 12 1.03 13.02 16.84
N ILE A 13 0.69 13.86 15.87
CA ILE A 13 1.06 13.66 14.47
C ILE A 13 2.57 13.77 14.28
N LYS A 14 3.21 14.72 14.98
CA LYS A 14 4.65 14.89 14.93
C LYS A 14 5.38 13.67 15.51
N ASP A 15 4.97 13.21 16.68
CA ASP A 15 5.55 12.03 17.32
C ASP A 15 5.42 10.80 16.41
N LEU A 16 4.24 10.59 15.80
CA LEU A 16 4.01 9.52 14.83
C LEU A 16 4.91 9.64 13.60
N TYR A 17 5.15 10.85 13.12
CA TYR A 17 6.06 11.10 11.99
C TYR A 17 7.51 10.79 12.34
N ASP A 18 7.95 11.16 13.53
CA ASP A 18 9.31 10.91 14.02
C ASP A 18 9.54 9.38 14.18
N ASP A 19 8.60 8.66 14.79
CA ASP A 19 8.62 7.20 14.90
C ASP A 19 8.62 6.51 13.51
N TYR A 20 7.78 6.99 12.60
CA TYR A 20 7.69 6.50 11.23
C TYR A 20 9.01 6.66 10.49
N THR A 21 9.61 7.84 10.52
CA THR A 21 10.86 8.13 9.82
C THR A 21 12.04 7.34 10.41
N ALA A 22 12.06 7.16 11.73
CA ALA A 22 13.05 6.32 12.40
C ALA A 22 12.91 4.86 11.96
N PHE A 23 11.68 4.29 11.98
CA PHE A 23 11.43 2.90 11.61
C PHE A 23 11.79 2.62 10.13
N VAL A 24 11.30 3.46 9.20
CA VAL A 24 11.57 3.27 7.78
C VAL A 24 13.03 3.54 7.45
N GLY A 25 13.63 4.54 8.08
CA GLY A 25 15.03 4.91 7.88
C GLY A 25 16.04 3.82 8.23
N THR A 26 15.67 2.85 9.08
CA THR A 26 16.52 1.67 9.36
C THR A 26 16.59 0.68 8.19
N ARG A 27 15.62 0.70 7.28
CA ARG A 27 15.48 -0.27 6.19
C ARG A 27 15.61 0.33 4.79
N VAL A 28 15.32 1.61 4.66
CA VAL A 28 15.36 2.35 3.39
C VAL A 28 16.14 3.64 3.60
N LEU A 29 17.38 3.68 3.11
CA LEU A 29 18.26 4.82 3.29
C LEU A 29 18.12 5.84 2.16
N GLY A 30 18.20 7.13 2.47
CA GLY A 30 18.46 8.19 1.49
C GLY A 30 17.24 8.90 0.91
N TYR A 31 16.02 8.72 1.48
CA TYR A 31 14.79 9.30 0.90
C TYR A 31 13.93 10.15 1.86
N PRO A 32 14.47 11.10 2.63
CA PRO A 32 13.70 11.83 3.66
C PRO A 32 12.47 12.58 3.05
N ARG A 33 12.64 13.21 1.89
CA ARG A 33 11.55 13.92 1.21
C ARG A 33 10.45 12.99 0.68
N ILE A 34 10.82 11.76 0.32
CA ILE A 34 9.82 10.76 -0.12
C ILE A 34 9.02 10.27 1.07
N LEU A 35 9.68 10.03 2.22
CA LEU A 35 9.00 9.62 3.45
C LEU A 35 7.99 10.68 3.91
N GLU A 36 8.37 11.95 3.90
CA GLU A 36 7.47 13.06 4.22
C GLU A 36 6.24 13.08 3.29
N ARG A 37 6.43 13.00 1.99
CA ARG A 37 5.33 12.99 1.00
C ARG A 37 4.42 11.77 1.14
N LEU A 38 4.98 10.59 1.43
CA LEU A 38 4.20 9.39 1.69
C LEU A 38 3.33 9.56 2.94
N PHE A 39 3.88 10.14 4.00
CA PHE A 39 3.15 10.41 5.23
C PHE A 39 2.00 11.41 5.00
N ILE A 40 2.26 12.50 4.28
CA ILE A 40 1.22 13.48 3.92
C ILE A 40 0.12 12.83 3.07
N ALA A 41 0.49 12.03 2.06
CA ALA A 41 -0.48 11.33 1.21
C ALA A 41 -1.35 10.35 2.02
N PHE A 42 -0.76 9.67 3.00
CA PHE A 42 -1.48 8.79 3.91
C PHE A 42 -2.51 9.55 4.75
N LEU A 43 -2.10 10.63 5.41
CA LEU A 43 -3.01 11.44 6.22
C LEU A 43 -4.14 12.06 5.39
N SER A 44 -3.88 12.32 4.10
CA SER A 44 -4.85 12.89 3.16
C SER A 44 -5.73 11.84 2.48
N GLY A 45 -5.51 10.54 2.72
CA GLY A 45 -6.21 9.45 2.00
C GLY A 45 -5.91 9.44 0.50
N GLY A 46 -4.74 9.94 0.10
CA GLY A 46 -4.34 10.09 -1.30
C GLY A 46 -3.64 8.88 -1.90
N ASN A 47 -3.40 8.94 -3.21
CA ASN A 47 -2.57 7.99 -3.94
C ASN A 47 -1.19 8.59 -4.23
N VAL A 48 -0.18 7.73 -4.40
CA VAL A 48 1.20 8.14 -4.63
C VAL A 48 1.74 7.50 -5.90
N LEU A 49 2.34 8.30 -6.75
CA LEU A 49 3.14 7.84 -7.87
C LEU A 49 4.63 7.90 -7.50
N LEU A 50 5.29 6.73 -7.52
CA LEU A 50 6.73 6.61 -7.27
C LEU A 50 7.47 6.40 -8.60
N GLU A 51 8.11 7.44 -9.09
CA GLU A 51 8.97 7.39 -10.27
C GLU A 51 10.43 7.21 -9.87
N GLY A 52 11.15 6.41 -10.63
CA GLY A 52 12.59 6.19 -10.41
C GLY A 52 13.11 4.97 -11.13
N ALA A 53 14.43 4.86 -11.26
CA ALA A 53 15.09 3.73 -11.89
C ALA A 53 14.74 2.39 -11.21
N PRO A 54 14.80 1.27 -11.95
CA PRO A 54 14.67 -0.06 -11.36
C PRO A 54 15.72 -0.28 -10.26
N GLY A 55 15.37 -1.06 -9.24
CA GLY A 55 16.31 -1.43 -8.16
C GLY A 55 16.48 -0.38 -7.05
N LEU A 56 15.83 0.77 -7.09
CA LEU A 56 15.91 1.82 -6.05
C LEU A 56 15.06 1.52 -4.79
N GLY A 57 14.60 0.29 -4.61
CA GLY A 57 13.91 -0.11 -3.39
C GLY A 57 12.46 0.40 -3.25
N LYS A 58 11.79 0.78 -4.34
CA LYS A 58 10.40 1.26 -4.31
C LYS A 58 9.44 0.26 -3.64
N THR A 59 9.58 -1.02 -3.97
CA THR A 59 8.77 -2.10 -3.36
C THR A 59 9.10 -2.27 -1.87
N THR A 60 10.37 -2.22 -1.50
CA THR A 60 10.82 -2.28 -0.10
C THR A 60 10.26 -1.11 0.68
N LEU A 61 10.30 0.10 0.11
CA LEU A 61 9.76 1.31 0.73
C LEU A 61 8.25 1.15 1.02
N ALA A 62 7.46 0.78 0.00
CA ALA A 62 6.02 0.62 0.14
C ALA A 62 5.65 -0.49 1.16
N LYS A 63 6.39 -1.60 1.15
CA LYS A 63 6.21 -2.70 2.10
C LYS A 63 6.56 -2.27 3.52
N THR A 64 7.74 -1.67 3.74
CA THR A 64 8.16 -1.19 5.07
C THR A 64 7.22 -0.14 5.61
N TRP A 65 6.73 0.74 4.75
CA TRP A 65 5.74 1.74 5.10
C TRP A 65 4.42 1.10 5.59
N SER A 66 3.89 0.11 4.88
CA SER A 66 2.68 -0.59 5.30
C SER A 66 2.89 -1.41 6.59
N GLU A 67 4.07 -1.98 6.79
CA GLU A 67 4.43 -2.69 8.03
C GLU A 67 4.41 -1.75 9.25
N PHE A 68 4.92 -0.53 9.11
CA PHE A 68 4.89 0.46 10.20
C PHE A 68 3.47 0.76 10.68
N PHE A 69 2.53 0.92 9.75
CA PHE A 69 1.13 1.20 10.07
C PHE A 69 0.28 -0.05 10.34
N GLY A 70 0.88 -1.25 10.35
CA GLY A 70 0.15 -2.51 10.55
C GLY A 70 -0.87 -2.82 9.46
N LEU A 71 -0.66 -2.31 8.24
CA LEU A 71 -1.58 -2.43 7.12
C LEU A 71 -1.26 -3.64 6.24
N GLY A 72 -2.31 -4.30 5.76
CA GLY A 72 -2.17 -5.35 4.75
C GLY A 72 -1.60 -4.80 3.45
N PHE A 73 -0.55 -5.44 2.92
CA PHE A 73 0.16 -5.05 1.72
C PHE A 73 -0.02 -6.08 0.61
N SER A 74 -0.29 -5.61 -0.60
CA SER A 74 -0.25 -6.43 -1.81
C SER A 74 0.51 -5.72 -2.93
N ARG A 75 1.17 -6.51 -3.78
CA ARG A 75 1.84 -6.03 -4.98
C ARG A 75 1.16 -6.62 -6.22
N VAL A 76 0.81 -5.77 -7.15
CA VAL A 76 0.34 -6.14 -8.48
C VAL A 76 1.40 -5.73 -9.48
N GLN A 77 2.03 -6.68 -10.14
CA GLN A 77 2.96 -6.41 -11.23
C GLN A 77 2.19 -6.39 -12.54
N PHE A 78 2.14 -5.23 -13.18
CA PHE A 78 1.45 -5.09 -14.45
C PHE A 78 2.26 -5.70 -15.59
N THR A 79 1.59 -6.59 -16.35
CA THR A 79 2.12 -7.25 -17.54
C THR A 79 1.05 -7.21 -18.64
N PRO A 80 1.41 -7.41 -19.92
CA PRO A 80 0.43 -7.36 -21.02
C PRO A 80 -0.66 -8.42 -20.94
N ASP A 81 -0.42 -9.52 -20.24
CA ASP A 81 -1.33 -10.64 -20.04
C ASP A 81 -2.14 -10.58 -18.74
N LEU A 82 -1.87 -9.59 -17.86
CA LEU A 82 -2.60 -9.42 -16.61
C LEU A 82 -4.10 -9.26 -16.86
N MET A 83 -4.89 -10.09 -16.21
CA MET A 83 -6.35 -10.05 -16.31
C MET A 83 -6.98 -9.28 -15.15
N PRO A 84 -8.13 -8.63 -15.34
CA PRO A 84 -8.84 -7.96 -14.24
C PRO A 84 -9.15 -8.87 -13.05
N LEU A 85 -9.39 -10.16 -13.29
CA LEU A 85 -9.64 -11.16 -12.25
C LEU A 85 -8.42 -11.44 -11.37
N ASP A 86 -7.19 -11.23 -11.89
CA ASP A 86 -5.96 -11.36 -11.11
C ASP A 86 -5.85 -10.25 -10.05
N ILE A 87 -6.49 -9.11 -10.29
CA ILE A 87 -6.50 -7.96 -9.39
C ILE A 87 -7.69 -8.03 -8.43
N ILE A 88 -8.88 -8.34 -8.96
CA ILE A 88 -10.14 -8.32 -8.20
C ILE A 88 -10.33 -9.63 -7.44
N GLY A 89 -9.89 -10.75 -8.02
CA GLY A 89 -10.20 -12.09 -7.54
C GLY A 89 -11.34 -12.73 -8.29
N SER A 90 -11.70 -13.96 -7.93
CA SER A 90 -12.67 -14.76 -8.66
C SER A 90 -13.49 -15.66 -7.74
N ASN A 91 -14.65 -16.11 -8.24
CA ASN A 91 -15.43 -17.16 -7.60
C ASN A 91 -14.87 -18.53 -7.97
N LEU A 92 -14.49 -19.31 -6.96
CA LEU A 92 -14.11 -20.69 -7.11
C LEU A 92 -15.21 -21.61 -6.61
N LEU A 93 -15.42 -22.72 -7.32
CA LEU A 93 -16.34 -23.77 -6.88
C LEU A 93 -15.64 -24.65 -5.85
N GLU A 94 -16.14 -24.66 -4.63
CA GLU A 94 -15.65 -25.53 -3.56
C GLU A 94 -16.62 -26.68 -3.33
N GLU A 95 -16.09 -27.89 -3.15
CA GLU A 95 -16.83 -29.07 -2.72
C GLU A 95 -16.67 -29.20 -1.20
N GLY A 96 -17.77 -29.07 -0.47
CA GLY A 96 -17.82 -29.22 0.97
C GLY A 96 -18.77 -30.34 1.41
N PRO A 97 -18.86 -30.63 2.71
CA PRO A 97 -19.76 -31.65 3.25
C PRO A 97 -21.23 -31.46 2.91
N SER A 98 -21.65 -30.21 2.62
CA SER A 98 -23.01 -29.79 2.24
C SER A 98 -23.23 -29.67 0.74
N GLY A 99 -22.28 -30.12 -0.09
CA GLY A 99 -22.35 -30.02 -1.55
C GLY A 99 -21.42 -28.96 -2.14
N ARG A 100 -21.70 -28.58 -3.39
CA ARG A 100 -20.89 -27.60 -4.13
C ARG A 100 -21.39 -26.19 -3.84
N SER A 101 -20.47 -25.27 -3.51
CA SER A 101 -20.77 -23.86 -3.31
C SER A 101 -19.71 -22.96 -3.96
N PHE A 102 -20.13 -21.77 -4.43
CA PHE A 102 -19.18 -20.77 -4.91
C PHE A 102 -18.66 -19.94 -3.74
N ARG A 103 -17.33 -19.81 -3.69
CA ARG A 103 -16.65 -18.93 -2.74
C ARG A 103 -15.83 -17.90 -3.49
N PHE A 104 -16.03 -16.61 -3.11
CA PHE A 104 -15.25 -15.53 -3.68
C PHE A 104 -13.87 -15.45 -3.00
N TYR A 105 -12.82 -15.63 -3.79
CA TYR A 105 -11.43 -15.43 -3.38
C TYR A 105 -11.00 -14.02 -3.75
N ARG A 106 -10.75 -13.22 -2.73
CA ARG A 106 -10.36 -11.82 -2.87
C ARG A 106 -8.99 -11.69 -3.51
N GLY A 107 -8.89 -10.86 -4.53
CA GLY A 107 -7.62 -10.50 -5.15
C GLY A 107 -6.86 -9.41 -4.37
N PRO A 108 -5.67 -9.03 -4.85
CA PRO A 108 -4.77 -8.08 -4.19
C PRO A 108 -5.39 -6.69 -3.96
N ILE A 109 -6.38 -6.27 -4.73
CA ILE A 109 -7.04 -4.96 -4.59
C ILE A 109 -7.75 -4.78 -3.24
N PHE A 110 -8.06 -5.86 -2.54
CA PHE A 110 -8.70 -5.81 -1.22
C PHE A 110 -7.73 -5.59 -0.06
N SER A 111 -6.45 -5.38 -0.34
CA SER A 111 -5.47 -4.98 0.67
C SER A 111 -5.60 -3.49 1.01
N ASN A 112 -5.13 -3.08 2.20
CA ASN A 112 -5.14 -1.68 2.61
C ASN A 112 -4.18 -0.84 1.75
N VAL A 113 -3.05 -1.43 1.38
CA VAL A 113 -2.01 -0.82 0.53
C VAL A 113 -1.78 -1.72 -0.67
N VAL A 114 -1.98 -1.19 -1.85
CA VAL A 114 -1.72 -1.89 -3.11
C VAL A 114 -0.63 -1.16 -3.88
N LEU A 115 0.48 -1.85 -4.12
CA LEU A 115 1.54 -1.37 -4.99
C LEU A 115 1.30 -1.87 -6.42
N GLY A 116 0.93 -0.96 -7.33
CA GLY A 116 0.93 -1.21 -8.77
C GLY A 116 2.32 -1.00 -9.35
N ASP A 117 3.01 -2.08 -9.70
CA ASP A 117 4.37 -2.02 -10.24
C ASP A 117 4.35 -2.17 -11.76
N GLU A 118 5.19 -1.38 -12.44
CA GLU A 118 5.32 -1.35 -13.90
C GLU A 118 3.98 -1.07 -14.62
N ILE A 119 3.19 -0.13 -14.09
CA ILE A 119 1.84 0.20 -14.59
C ILE A 119 1.82 0.59 -16.09
N ASN A 120 2.94 1.09 -16.61
CA ASN A 120 3.13 1.41 -18.02
C ASN A 120 3.13 0.19 -18.95
N ARG A 121 3.24 -1.02 -18.42
CA ARG A 121 3.15 -2.28 -19.17
C ARG A 121 1.73 -2.81 -19.29
N ALA A 122 0.77 -2.21 -18.57
CA ALA A 122 -0.62 -2.59 -18.68
C ALA A 122 -1.15 -2.32 -20.10
N THR A 123 -1.89 -3.29 -20.66
CA THR A 123 -2.71 -3.01 -21.83
C THR A 123 -4.01 -2.34 -21.40
N PRO A 124 -4.57 -1.42 -22.22
CA PRO A 124 -5.89 -0.86 -21.95
C PRO A 124 -6.95 -1.96 -22.12
N LYS A 125 -7.36 -2.53 -21.01
CA LYS A 125 -8.43 -3.56 -20.92
C LYS A 125 -9.50 -3.11 -19.96
#